data_255f91a41c3f9c0fad436f0a3d10e5c5
#
_entry.id   255f91a41c3f9c0fad436f0a3d10e5c5
#
_cell.length_a   1.000
_cell.length_b   1.000
_cell.length_c   1.000
_cell.angle_alpha   90.00
_cell.angle_beta   90.00
_cell.angle_gamma   90.00
#
_symmetry.space_group_name_H-M   'P 1'
#
loop_
_entity.id
_entity.type
_entity.pdbx_description
1 polymer ?
#
loop_
_entity_poly.entity_id
_entity_poly.type
_entity_poly.pdbx_seq_one_letter_code
_entity_poly.pdbx_strand_id
1 'polypeptide(L)'
;MLYSLRFAVALLSVCPVLSLHPYDFVTIPMKQDGIIPDVIPANPPFHPQALLSVTFPTGPALLGNTLDSTSSVTPPLVSFTPMHGEALYTIVMTDPDAPTRENQEYGQYRHWLATGVGPPQAVNASAEFTRPDTTAYLSPNPPAGSGSHRYVLLLYREPSINFAIPADAVENGNDFNSRKNWNATTFAASYDLKLVAANFFYVDGP
;
A
#
# COMPACT_ATOMS: atom_id res chain seq x y z
N MET A 1 -20.33 -58.53 -43.47
CA MET A 1 -19.15 -58.11 -42.74
C MET A 1 -19.24 -56.59 -42.53
N LEU A 2 -19.80 -56.18 -41.38
CA LEU A 2 -19.96 -54.74 -41.07
C LEU A 2 -18.78 -54.30 -40.19
N TYR A 3 -17.97 -53.36 -40.67
CA TYR A 3 -16.92 -52.71 -39.90
C TYR A 3 -17.51 -51.53 -39.12
N SER A 4 -17.50 -51.62 -37.81
CA SER A 4 -17.88 -50.55 -36.88
C SER A 4 -16.69 -49.60 -36.69
N LEU A 5 -16.81 -48.39 -37.23
CA LEU A 5 -15.81 -47.33 -37.05
C LEU A 5 -16.05 -46.64 -35.71
N ARG A 6 -15.16 -46.86 -34.71
CA ARG A 6 -15.19 -46.16 -33.42
C ARG A 6 -14.43 -44.85 -33.54
N PHE A 7 -15.16 -43.73 -33.44
CA PHE A 7 -14.52 -42.41 -33.28
C PHE A 7 -14.09 -42.24 -31.83
N ALA A 8 -12.80 -42.09 -31.61
CA ALA A 8 -12.27 -41.66 -30.32
C ALA A 8 -12.31 -40.12 -30.27
N VAL A 9 -13.15 -39.58 -29.39
CA VAL A 9 -13.18 -38.15 -29.08
C VAL A 9 -12.07 -37.88 -28.07
N ALA A 10 -10.99 -37.23 -28.50
CA ALA A 10 -9.95 -36.74 -27.61
C ALA A 10 -10.48 -35.47 -26.89
N LEU A 11 -10.74 -35.60 -25.61
CA LEU A 11 -11.00 -34.43 -24.75
C LEU A 11 -9.67 -33.68 -24.55
N LEU A 12 -9.51 -32.59 -25.24
CA LEU A 12 -8.45 -31.61 -24.96
C LEU A 12 -8.80 -30.92 -23.64
N SER A 13 -8.08 -31.33 -22.58
CA SER A 13 -8.11 -30.63 -21.30
C SER A 13 -7.48 -29.24 -21.49
N VAL A 14 -8.30 -28.20 -21.55
CA VAL A 14 -7.84 -26.82 -21.52
C VAL A 14 -7.44 -26.52 -20.08
N CYS A 15 -6.14 -26.60 -19.82
CA CYS A 15 -5.58 -26.13 -18.56
C CYS A 15 -5.77 -24.60 -18.52
N PRO A 16 -6.45 -24.03 -17.48
CA PRO A 16 -6.55 -22.58 -17.38
C PRO A 16 -5.15 -22.01 -17.21
N VAL A 17 -4.68 -21.22 -18.18
CA VAL A 17 -3.49 -20.41 -18.00
C VAL A 17 -3.83 -19.34 -16.97
N LEU A 18 -3.34 -19.50 -15.74
CA LEU A 18 -3.36 -18.45 -14.74
C LEU A 18 -2.54 -17.29 -15.30
N SER A 19 -3.23 -16.22 -15.71
CA SER A 19 -2.59 -14.97 -16.05
C SER A 19 -2.04 -14.35 -14.77
N LEU A 20 -0.75 -14.56 -14.50
CA LEU A 20 -0.06 -13.88 -13.41
C LEU A 20 0.12 -12.40 -13.81
N HIS A 21 -0.40 -11.49 -13.02
CA HIS A 21 -0.06 -10.08 -13.16
C HIS A 21 1.43 -9.88 -12.86
N PRO A 22 2.13 -9.00 -13.58
CA PRO A 22 3.58 -8.86 -13.48
C PRO A 22 4.09 -8.51 -12.08
N TYR A 23 3.22 -7.95 -11.22
CA TYR A 23 3.58 -7.52 -9.86
C TYR A 23 2.90 -8.36 -8.76
N ASP A 24 2.27 -9.49 -9.08
CA ASP A 24 1.60 -10.34 -8.08
C ASP A 24 2.58 -10.87 -7.00
N PHE A 25 3.88 -10.94 -7.30
CA PHE A 25 4.91 -11.31 -6.31
C PHE A 25 4.93 -10.39 -5.08
N VAL A 26 4.48 -9.13 -5.21
CA VAL A 26 4.37 -8.17 -4.08
C VAL A 26 3.37 -8.67 -3.04
N THR A 27 2.33 -9.38 -3.45
CA THR A 27 1.29 -9.85 -2.54
C THR A 27 1.71 -11.05 -1.69
N ILE A 28 2.79 -11.75 -2.05
CA ILE A 28 3.28 -12.93 -1.34
C ILE A 28 3.74 -12.56 0.08
N PRO A 29 4.73 -11.66 0.27
CA PRO A 29 5.13 -11.23 1.61
C PRO A 29 3.99 -10.52 2.35
N MET A 30 3.15 -9.74 1.66
CA MET A 30 2.00 -9.10 2.31
C MET A 30 1.02 -10.08 2.93
N LYS A 31 0.81 -11.24 2.31
CA LYS A 31 -0.01 -12.32 2.89
C LYS A 31 0.71 -13.02 4.03
N GLN A 32 2.00 -13.27 3.91
CA GLN A 32 2.80 -13.93 4.93
C GLN A 32 2.87 -13.12 6.23
N ASP A 33 2.97 -11.79 6.09
CA ASP A 33 3.08 -10.85 7.22
C ASP A 33 1.71 -10.28 7.67
N GLY A 34 0.61 -10.79 7.10
CA GLY A 34 -0.75 -10.41 7.49
C GLY A 34 -1.19 -9.01 7.04
N ILE A 35 -0.41 -8.30 6.19
CA ILE A 35 -0.88 -7.03 5.59
C ILE A 35 -2.17 -7.27 4.80
N ILE A 36 -2.27 -8.42 4.16
CA ILE A 36 -3.49 -8.98 3.65
C ILE A 36 -3.87 -10.13 4.61
N PRO A 37 -4.95 -10.03 5.42
CA PRO A 37 -6.11 -9.14 5.25
C PRO A 37 -6.16 -7.88 6.15
N ASP A 38 -5.20 -7.62 7.03
CA ASP A 38 -5.34 -6.63 8.12
C ASP A 38 -5.49 -5.18 7.61
N VAL A 39 -4.80 -4.84 6.53
CA VAL A 39 -4.81 -3.48 5.94
C VAL A 39 -5.42 -3.49 4.55
N ILE A 40 -5.09 -4.48 3.74
CA ILE A 40 -5.64 -4.67 2.38
C ILE A 40 -6.60 -5.85 2.43
N PRO A 41 -7.88 -5.67 2.12
CA PRO A 41 -8.84 -6.78 2.13
C PRO A 41 -8.40 -7.94 1.24
N ALA A 42 -8.65 -9.18 1.69
CA ALA A 42 -8.36 -10.37 0.90
C ALA A 42 -9.34 -10.57 -0.26
N ASN A 43 -10.52 -9.93 -0.21
CA ASN A 43 -11.56 -10.04 -1.23
C ASN A 43 -12.17 -8.66 -1.51
N PRO A 44 -12.17 -8.17 -2.79
CA PRO A 44 -11.55 -8.82 -3.96
C PRO A 44 -10.02 -8.88 -3.83
N PRO A 45 -9.37 -9.82 -4.53
CA PRO A 45 -7.91 -9.92 -4.51
C PRO A 45 -7.23 -8.64 -4.98
N PHE A 46 -6.18 -8.22 -4.27
CA PHE A 46 -5.34 -7.11 -4.69
C PHE A 46 -4.37 -7.56 -5.79
N HIS A 47 -4.43 -6.90 -6.93
CA HIS A 47 -3.51 -7.09 -8.06
C HIS A 47 -2.74 -5.78 -8.27
N PRO A 48 -1.48 -5.68 -7.79
CA PRO A 48 -0.68 -4.48 -7.96
C PRO A 48 -0.50 -4.13 -9.45
N GLN A 49 -0.66 -2.84 -9.77
CA GLN A 49 -0.51 -2.31 -11.12
C GLN A 49 0.82 -1.58 -11.31
N ALA A 50 1.52 -1.32 -10.20
CA ALA A 50 2.82 -0.65 -10.16
C ALA A 50 3.68 -1.22 -9.03
N LEU A 51 4.99 -1.01 -9.12
CA LEU A 51 5.91 -1.18 -7.99
C LEU A 51 6.05 0.13 -7.27
N LEU A 52 5.86 0.12 -5.95
CA LEU A 52 6.07 1.26 -5.06
C LEU A 52 7.45 1.13 -4.41
N SER A 53 8.36 2.03 -4.76
CA SER A 53 9.67 2.18 -4.14
C SER A 53 9.62 3.29 -3.10
N VAL A 54 10.08 3.01 -1.91
CA VAL A 54 10.11 3.93 -0.77
C VAL A 54 11.51 3.88 -0.19
N THR A 55 12.22 5.00 -0.22
CA THR A 55 13.64 5.06 0.18
C THR A 55 13.83 6.13 1.24
N PHE A 56 14.19 5.68 2.43
CA PHE A 56 14.63 6.53 3.53
C PHE A 56 16.13 6.85 3.40
N PRO A 57 16.64 7.88 4.11
CA PRO A 57 18.07 8.25 4.02
C PRO A 57 19.05 7.10 4.29
N THR A 58 18.66 6.10 5.08
CA THR A 58 19.51 4.97 5.47
C THR A 58 19.21 3.67 4.72
N GLY A 59 18.19 3.63 3.90
CA GLY A 59 17.86 2.48 3.08
C GLY A 59 16.41 2.38 2.64
N PRO A 60 16.13 1.48 1.69
CA PRO A 60 14.79 1.31 1.16
C PRO A 60 13.91 0.39 2.03
N ALA A 61 12.60 0.58 1.94
CA ALA A 61 11.61 -0.42 2.35
C ALA A 61 11.55 -1.54 1.29
N LEU A 62 11.68 -2.79 1.70
CA LEU A 62 11.84 -3.96 0.83
C LEU A 62 10.83 -5.07 1.16
N LEU A 63 9.55 -4.72 1.22
CA LEU A 63 8.45 -5.68 1.43
C LEU A 63 8.68 -6.56 2.69
N GLY A 64 8.96 -5.92 3.83
CA GLY A 64 9.07 -6.57 5.13
C GLY A 64 10.46 -6.60 5.76
N ASN A 65 11.42 -5.82 5.28
CA ASN A 65 12.67 -5.62 6.02
C ASN A 65 12.45 -4.73 7.24
N THR A 66 13.29 -4.90 8.26
CA THR A 66 13.32 -4.00 9.42
C THR A 66 14.20 -2.80 9.12
N LEU A 67 13.69 -1.61 9.42
CA LEU A 67 14.42 -0.35 9.42
C LEU A 67 14.59 0.13 10.87
N ASP A 68 15.68 0.80 11.14
CA ASP A 68 15.89 1.47 12.41
C ASP A 68 14.96 2.70 12.53
N SER A 69 14.43 2.98 13.72
CA SER A 69 13.54 4.12 13.96
C SER A 69 14.20 5.46 13.59
N THR A 70 15.51 5.59 13.79
CA THR A 70 16.29 6.78 13.41
C THR A 70 16.38 6.95 11.90
N SER A 71 16.23 5.87 11.15
CA SER A 71 16.28 5.85 9.69
C SER A 71 15.06 6.51 9.04
N SER A 72 13.94 6.49 9.72
CA SER A 72 12.63 6.92 9.21
C SER A 72 12.13 8.23 9.83
N VAL A 73 13.03 9.04 10.39
CA VAL A 73 12.69 10.34 11.02
C VAL A 73 12.15 11.36 10.01
N THR A 74 12.67 11.36 8.80
CA THR A 74 12.18 12.23 7.72
C THR A 74 11.33 11.49 6.72
N PRO A 75 10.40 12.18 6.02
CA PRO A 75 9.64 11.55 4.94
C PRO A 75 10.56 10.87 3.93
N PRO A 76 10.18 9.70 3.41
CA PRO A 76 10.97 9.00 2.40
C PRO A 76 10.86 9.64 1.02
N LEU A 77 11.82 9.37 0.16
CA LEU A 77 11.66 9.52 -1.28
C LEU A 77 10.73 8.43 -1.77
N VAL A 78 9.71 8.82 -2.52
CA VAL A 78 8.72 7.91 -3.11
C VAL A 78 8.94 7.86 -4.61
N SER A 79 8.96 6.67 -5.18
CA SER A 79 8.97 6.44 -6.61
C SER A 79 8.06 5.26 -6.94
N PHE A 80 7.49 5.25 -8.13
CA PHE A 80 6.71 4.09 -8.60
C PHE A 80 6.79 4.00 -10.12
N THR A 81 6.56 2.80 -10.64
CA THR A 81 6.57 2.60 -12.09
C THR A 81 5.50 3.47 -12.72
N PRO A 82 5.84 4.21 -13.79
CA PRO A 82 4.88 5.09 -14.42
C PRO A 82 3.68 4.30 -14.91
N MET A 83 2.49 4.77 -14.56
CA MET A 83 1.24 4.31 -15.13
C MET A 83 0.88 5.26 -16.26
N HIS A 84 0.33 4.72 -17.34
CA HIS A 84 -0.01 5.51 -18.52
C HIS A 84 -1.08 6.56 -18.22
N GLY A 85 -0.87 7.79 -18.69
CA GLY A 85 -1.81 8.91 -18.61
C GLY A 85 -1.49 9.95 -17.54
N GLU A 86 -2.18 11.07 -17.60
CA GLU A 86 -2.13 12.15 -16.62
C GLU A 86 -2.99 11.79 -15.40
N ALA A 87 -2.41 11.06 -14.46
CA ALA A 87 -3.09 10.72 -13.20
C ALA A 87 -2.28 11.24 -12.02
N LEU A 88 -3.00 11.69 -10.99
CA LEU A 88 -2.42 11.95 -9.69
C LEU A 88 -2.74 10.81 -8.74
N TYR A 89 -1.95 10.73 -7.69
CA TYR A 89 -2.02 9.66 -6.71
C TYR A 89 -2.09 10.21 -5.30
N THR A 90 -2.62 9.39 -4.41
CA THR A 90 -2.60 9.61 -2.97
C THR A 90 -1.70 8.56 -2.35
N ILE A 91 -0.72 8.98 -1.54
CA ILE A 91 0.08 8.07 -0.73
C ILE A 91 -0.37 8.10 0.71
N VAL A 92 -0.42 6.93 1.32
CA VAL A 92 -0.76 6.73 2.72
C VAL A 92 0.34 5.91 3.39
N MET A 93 0.72 6.26 4.61
CA MET A 93 1.47 5.38 5.52
C MET A 93 0.64 5.14 6.78
N THR A 94 0.45 3.86 7.13
CA THR A 94 -0.35 3.47 8.29
C THR A 94 0.33 2.34 9.08
N ASP A 95 0.13 2.33 10.40
CA ASP A 95 0.56 1.30 11.33
C ASP A 95 -0.67 0.54 11.85
N PRO A 96 -0.88 -0.73 11.45
CA PRO A 96 -1.98 -1.54 11.97
C PRO A 96 -1.73 -2.08 13.39
N ASP A 97 -0.51 -1.99 13.90
CA ASP A 97 -0.08 -2.66 15.13
C ASP A 97 -0.06 -1.74 16.36
N ALA A 98 -0.63 -0.54 16.27
CA ALA A 98 -0.64 0.43 17.37
C ALA A 98 -1.70 0.11 18.44
N PRO A 99 -1.38 0.12 19.76
CA PRO A 99 -0.06 0.35 20.36
C PRO A 99 0.83 -0.89 20.41
N THR A 100 0.30 -2.10 20.20
CA THR A 100 1.04 -3.36 20.03
C THR A 100 0.31 -4.27 19.05
N ARG A 101 1.02 -5.22 18.46
CA ARG A 101 0.42 -6.18 17.52
C ARG A 101 -0.63 -7.08 18.17
N GLU A 102 -0.50 -7.38 19.46
CA GLU A 102 -1.44 -8.19 20.24
C GLU A 102 -2.65 -7.39 20.71
N ASN A 103 -2.50 -6.08 20.87
CA ASN A 103 -3.57 -5.17 21.27
C ASN A 103 -3.62 -3.95 20.34
N GLN A 104 -4.36 -4.06 19.25
CA GLN A 104 -4.50 -3.03 18.23
C GLN A 104 -5.59 -2.01 18.61
N GLU A 105 -5.59 -1.53 19.85
CA GLU A 105 -6.60 -0.60 20.37
C GLU A 105 -6.73 0.69 19.56
N TYR A 106 -5.61 1.14 18.95
CA TYR A 106 -5.63 2.35 18.12
C TYR A 106 -5.86 2.02 16.62
N GLY A 107 -6.08 0.74 16.30
CA GLY A 107 -6.37 0.26 14.95
C GLY A 107 -5.28 0.60 13.96
N GLN A 108 -5.67 0.89 12.70
CA GLN A 108 -4.72 1.50 11.79
C GLN A 108 -4.44 2.94 12.24
N TYR A 109 -3.20 3.20 12.68
CA TYR A 109 -2.75 4.54 13.02
C TYR A 109 -2.19 5.23 11.79
N ARG A 110 -2.78 6.38 11.40
CA ARG A 110 -2.37 7.11 10.19
C ARG A 110 -1.09 7.90 10.45
N HIS A 111 0.01 7.51 9.82
CA HIS A 111 1.32 8.17 9.92
C HIS A 111 1.51 9.27 8.89
N TRP A 112 0.94 9.11 7.69
CA TRP A 112 1.10 10.06 6.59
C TRP A 112 -0.04 9.92 5.60
N LEU A 113 -0.46 11.05 5.04
CA LEU A 113 -1.36 11.10 3.90
C LEU A 113 -1.04 12.32 3.05
N ALA A 114 -0.68 12.10 1.80
CA ALA A 114 -0.46 13.15 0.82
C ALA A 114 -1.25 12.86 -0.46
N THR A 115 -1.93 13.88 -0.95
CA THR A 115 -2.67 13.85 -2.21
C THR A 115 -1.93 14.61 -3.31
N GLY A 116 -2.32 14.42 -4.57
CA GLY A 116 -1.69 15.13 -5.68
C GLY A 116 -0.25 14.69 -5.95
N VAL A 117 0.04 13.42 -5.71
CA VAL A 117 1.38 12.85 -5.98
C VAL A 117 1.47 12.55 -7.48
N GLY A 118 2.30 13.30 -8.18
CA GLY A 118 2.59 13.10 -9.60
C GLY A 118 3.51 11.90 -9.85
N PRO A 119 3.34 11.17 -10.96
CA PRO A 119 4.23 10.06 -11.28
C PRO A 119 5.66 10.56 -11.55
N PRO A 120 6.68 9.74 -11.26
CA PRO A 120 8.06 10.05 -11.62
C PRO A 120 8.20 10.35 -13.11
N GLN A 121 8.89 11.43 -13.45
CA GLN A 121 9.05 11.90 -14.85
C GLN A 121 10.19 11.20 -15.58
N ALA A 122 11.05 10.45 -14.87
CA ALA A 122 12.16 9.69 -15.44
C ALA A 122 12.44 8.43 -14.60
N VAL A 123 13.19 7.51 -15.16
CA VAL A 123 13.71 6.35 -14.44
C VAL A 123 14.57 6.83 -13.27
N ASN A 124 14.36 6.29 -12.09
CA ASN A 124 15.01 6.67 -10.82
C ASN A 124 14.67 8.08 -10.30
N ALA A 125 13.73 8.79 -10.91
CA ALA A 125 13.21 10.02 -10.34
C ALA A 125 12.23 9.73 -9.20
N SER A 126 12.15 10.66 -8.25
CA SER A 126 11.12 10.65 -7.23
C SER A 126 9.80 11.20 -7.77
N ALA A 127 8.70 10.77 -7.17
CA ALA A 127 7.39 11.35 -7.38
C ALA A 127 7.39 12.82 -6.94
N GLU A 128 6.59 13.64 -7.61
CA GLU A 128 6.43 15.05 -7.28
C GLU A 128 5.18 15.22 -6.40
N PHE A 129 5.35 15.90 -5.26
CA PHE A 129 4.24 16.26 -4.38
C PHE A 129 3.74 17.66 -4.76
N THR A 130 2.62 17.72 -5.47
CA THR A 130 2.07 18.98 -6.02
C THR A 130 1.22 19.76 -5.02
N ARG A 131 0.96 19.19 -3.84
CA ARG A 131 0.14 19.77 -2.77
C ARG A 131 0.80 19.52 -1.41
N PRO A 132 0.51 20.36 -0.41
CA PRO A 132 0.88 20.05 0.97
C PRO A 132 0.28 18.73 1.44
N ASP A 133 0.95 18.09 2.40
CA ASP A 133 0.43 16.88 3.04
C ASP A 133 -0.93 17.15 3.68
N THR A 134 -1.90 16.29 3.47
CA THR A 134 -3.20 16.33 4.15
C THR A 134 -3.05 15.90 5.61
N THR A 135 -2.33 14.81 5.87
CA THR A 135 -1.84 14.46 7.20
C THR A 135 -0.32 14.51 7.17
N ALA A 136 0.28 15.39 7.95
CA ALA A 136 1.74 15.53 8.00
C ALA A 136 2.42 14.21 8.36
N TYR A 137 3.57 13.96 7.75
CA TYR A 137 4.37 12.78 8.06
C TYR A 137 4.72 12.74 9.55
N LEU A 138 4.45 11.59 10.15
CA LEU A 138 4.87 11.24 11.50
C LEU A 138 5.79 10.01 11.41
N SER A 139 7.01 10.15 11.91
CA SER A 139 7.97 9.05 11.88
C SER A 139 7.50 7.83 12.67
N PRO A 140 7.84 6.62 12.26
CA PRO A 140 7.75 5.44 13.09
C PRO A 140 8.43 5.63 14.45
N ASN A 141 7.70 5.34 15.51
CA ASN A 141 8.22 5.38 16.87
C ASN A 141 7.39 4.45 17.77
N PRO A 142 7.51 3.13 17.56
CA PRO A 142 6.78 2.17 18.38
C PRO A 142 7.15 2.30 19.85
N PRO A 143 6.20 2.12 20.78
CA PRO A 143 6.46 2.18 22.21
C PRO A 143 7.50 1.16 22.66
N ALA A 144 8.25 1.48 23.72
CA ALA A 144 9.21 0.53 24.32
C ALA A 144 8.49 -0.76 24.74
N GLY A 145 9.05 -1.90 24.35
CA GLY A 145 8.50 -3.22 24.63
C GLY A 145 7.25 -3.61 23.86
N SER A 146 6.81 -2.81 22.88
CA SER A 146 5.63 -3.13 22.04
C SER A 146 5.92 -4.15 20.93
N GLY A 147 7.20 -4.53 20.76
CA GLY A 147 7.61 -5.41 19.68
C GLY A 147 7.74 -4.72 18.33
N SER A 148 7.65 -5.51 17.29
CA SER A 148 7.85 -5.06 15.91
C SER A 148 6.53 -4.61 15.29
N HIS A 149 6.46 -3.37 14.79
CA HIS A 149 5.30 -2.79 14.12
C HIS A 149 5.47 -2.77 12.61
N ARG A 150 4.38 -3.07 11.89
CA ARG A 150 4.31 -2.97 10.42
C ARG A 150 3.95 -1.55 10.00
N TYR A 151 4.77 -0.93 9.18
CA TYR A 151 4.47 0.35 8.53
C TYR A 151 4.15 0.10 7.08
N VAL A 152 2.89 0.27 6.73
CA VAL A 152 2.34 -0.08 5.41
C VAL A 152 2.15 1.19 4.59
N LEU A 153 2.75 1.21 3.39
CA LEU A 153 2.58 2.28 2.43
C LEU A 153 1.65 1.80 1.31
N LEU A 154 0.64 2.61 1.04
CA LEU A 154 -0.40 2.35 0.04
C LEU A 154 -0.43 3.49 -0.96
N LEU A 155 -0.35 3.17 -2.25
CA LEU A 155 -0.48 4.14 -3.33
C LEU A 155 -1.83 3.95 -4.02
N TYR A 156 -2.64 5.00 -3.98
CA TYR A 156 -3.94 5.02 -4.62
C TYR A 156 -3.94 5.96 -5.81
N ARG A 157 -4.56 5.53 -6.91
CA ARG A 157 -4.88 6.44 -8.01
C ARG A 157 -6.09 7.28 -7.65
N GLU A 158 -5.98 8.60 -7.84
CA GLU A 158 -7.06 9.55 -7.63
C GLU A 158 -8.13 9.45 -8.74
N PRO A 159 -9.42 9.72 -8.44
CA PRO A 159 -10.49 9.64 -9.42
C PRO A 159 -10.39 10.74 -10.50
N SER A 160 -9.74 11.86 -10.18
CA SER A 160 -9.49 12.96 -11.11
C SER A 160 -8.29 13.80 -10.67
N ILE A 161 -7.72 14.58 -11.58
CA ILE A 161 -6.65 15.55 -11.29
C ILE A 161 -7.10 16.69 -10.37
N ASN A 162 -8.40 16.92 -10.25
CA ASN A 162 -9.00 17.93 -9.37
C ASN A 162 -9.47 17.33 -8.03
N PHE A 163 -9.11 16.08 -7.75
CA PHE A 163 -9.46 15.45 -6.48
C PHE A 163 -8.93 16.27 -5.30
N ALA A 164 -9.75 16.47 -4.29
CA ALA A 164 -9.36 17.13 -3.05
C ALA A 164 -10.15 16.53 -1.88
N ILE A 165 -9.50 16.42 -0.74
CA ILE A 165 -10.13 16.03 0.52
C ILE A 165 -10.82 17.28 1.10
N PRO A 166 -12.08 17.19 1.58
CA PRO A 166 -12.77 18.30 2.21
C PRO A 166 -11.98 18.88 3.39
N ALA A 167 -12.06 20.21 3.58
CA ALA A 167 -11.27 20.89 4.61
C ALA A 167 -11.64 20.48 6.06
N ASP A 168 -12.85 20.00 6.27
CA ASP A 168 -13.36 19.52 7.55
C ASP A 168 -13.17 18.01 7.77
N ALA A 169 -12.53 17.31 6.84
CA ALA A 169 -12.28 15.89 6.95
C ALA A 169 -11.26 15.59 8.07
N VAL A 170 -11.46 14.47 8.76
CA VAL A 170 -10.56 14.01 9.84
C VAL A 170 -9.12 13.81 9.38
N GLU A 171 -8.93 13.62 8.10
CA GLU A 171 -7.62 13.44 7.46
C GLU A 171 -6.73 14.69 7.55
N ASN A 172 -7.32 15.87 7.71
CA ASN A 172 -6.56 17.11 7.92
C ASN A 172 -6.01 17.26 9.36
N GLY A 173 -6.47 16.40 10.29
CA GLY A 173 -5.99 16.41 11.67
C GLY A 173 -4.63 15.74 11.83
N ASN A 174 -3.78 16.34 12.66
CA ASN A 174 -2.42 15.87 12.93
C ASN A 174 -2.22 15.39 14.38
N ASP A 175 -3.24 15.52 15.22
CA ASP A 175 -3.20 15.07 16.60
C ASP A 175 -3.46 13.56 16.73
N PHE A 176 -3.20 13.01 17.91
CA PHE A 176 -3.36 11.59 18.19
C PHE A 176 -4.77 11.07 17.89
N ASN A 177 -5.81 11.82 18.26
CA ASN A 177 -7.19 11.36 18.11
C ASN A 177 -7.64 11.33 16.65
N SER A 178 -7.12 12.25 15.81
CA SER A 178 -7.38 12.28 14.39
C SER A 178 -6.70 11.14 13.63
N ARG A 179 -5.59 10.62 14.17
CA ARG A 179 -4.78 9.58 13.52
C ARG A 179 -5.18 8.16 13.88
N LYS A 180 -5.65 7.92 15.12
CA LYS A 180 -6.02 6.59 15.61
C LYS A 180 -7.34 6.10 15.04
N ASN A 181 -7.54 4.78 15.04
CA ASN A 181 -8.77 4.12 14.60
C ASN A 181 -9.21 4.55 13.18
N TRP A 182 -8.24 4.89 12.36
CA TRP A 182 -8.44 5.22 10.97
C TRP A 182 -8.34 3.94 10.12
N ASN A 183 -8.99 3.92 8.96
CA ASN A 183 -8.98 2.75 8.10
C ASN A 183 -8.75 3.15 6.65
N ALA A 184 -7.62 2.72 6.08
CA ALA A 184 -7.19 3.05 4.73
C ALA A 184 -8.17 2.58 3.65
N THR A 185 -8.82 1.43 3.84
CA THR A 185 -9.80 0.89 2.89
C THR A 185 -11.10 1.69 2.90
N THR A 186 -11.59 2.03 4.10
CA THR A 186 -12.78 2.88 4.25
C THR A 186 -12.54 4.26 3.65
N PHE A 187 -11.37 4.86 3.95
CA PHE A 187 -10.96 6.12 3.35
C PHE A 187 -10.96 6.05 1.82
N ALA A 188 -10.30 5.05 1.25
CA ALA A 188 -10.23 4.88 -0.19
C ALA A 188 -11.63 4.73 -0.83
N ALA A 189 -12.51 3.95 -0.20
CA ALA A 189 -13.88 3.76 -0.66
C ALA A 189 -14.70 5.06 -0.62
N SER A 190 -14.53 5.89 0.43
CA SER A 190 -15.25 7.17 0.59
C SER A 190 -14.91 8.18 -0.51
N TYR A 191 -13.74 8.06 -1.12
CA TYR A 191 -13.24 8.98 -2.13
C TYR A 191 -13.01 8.35 -3.51
N ASP A 192 -13.52 7.14 -3.76
CA ASP A 192 -13.34 6.40 -5.02
C ASP A 192 -11.87 6.23 -5.44
N LEU A 193 -10.96 6.14 -4.46
CA LEU A 193 -9.55 5.92 -4.69
C LEU A 193 -9.29 4.45 -5.03
N LYS A 194 -8.42 4.18 -6.00
CA LYS A 194 -8.09 2.82 -6.44
C LYS A 194 -6.69 2.44 -6.01
N LEU A 195 -6.55 1.43 -5.15
CA LEU A 195 -5.25 0.90 -4.73
C LEU A 195 -4.51 0.32 -5.93
N VAL A 196 -3.31 0.84 -6.21
CA VAL A 196 -2.50 0.44 -7.38
C VAL A 196 -1.14 -0.15 -7.01
N ALA A 197 -0.59 0.22 -5.85
CA ALA A 197 0.66 -0.34 -5.37
C ALA A 197 0.73 -0.28 -3.85
N ALA A 198 1.57 -1.12 -3.27
CA ALA A 198 1.83 -1.14 -1.83
C ALA A 198 3.27 -1.59 -1.54
N ASN A 199 3.78 -1.18 -0.39
CA ASN A 199 5.05 -1.62 0.18
C ASN A 199 4.93 -1.61 1.71
N PHE A 200 5.83 -2.25 2.43
CA PHE A 200 5.86 -2.20 3.88
C PHE A 200 7.24 -2.51 4.43
N PHE A 201 7.47 -2.09 5.66
CA PHE A 201 8.66 -2.36 6.43
C PHE A 201 8.29 -2.50 7.92
N TYR A 202 9.24 -2.97 8.70
CA TYR A 202 9.12 -3.06 10.15
C TYR A 202 9.97 -2.01 10.84
N VAL A 203 9.51 -1.56 12.01
CA VAL A 203 10.34 -0.88 13.01
C VAL A 203 10.08 -1.55 14.36
N ASP A 204 11.15 -1.84 15.07
CA ASP A 204 11.07 -2.47 16.39
C ASP A 204 10.93 -1.40 17.48
N GLY A 205 10.04 -1.67 18.44
CA GLY A 205 10.00 -0.91 19.69
C GLY A 205 11.23 -1.22 20.55
N PRO A 206 11.91 -0.21 21.08
CA PRO A 206 13.11 -0.37 21.89
C PRO A 206 12.87 -1.11 23.21
#